data_882ba2c4077f8a93b95740493113c6b4
#
_entry.id   882ba2c4077f8a93b95740493113c6b4
#
_cell.length_a   1.000
_cell.length_b   1.000
_cell.length_c   1.000
_cell.angle_alpha   90.00
_cell.angle_beta   90.00
_cell.angle_gamma   90.00
#
_symmetry.space_group_name_H-M   'P 1'
#
loop_
_entity.id
_entity.type
_entity.pdbx_description
1 polymer ?
#
loop_
_entity_poly.entity_id
_entity_poly.type
_entity_poly.pdbx_seq_one_letter_code
_entity_poly.pdbx_strand_id
1 'polypeptide(L)'
;MQKIAIISYFHYESSLCLAKSIAEQGVTVDYFAIIDMFHDKGTVPGIDYHKAPKYPGLIRLTSVNAPEICGYYEGLPVNLFLFRLVSFSRRLTLLNKIVFKIVLNKIKSAKYDAINIVGQWPWVEIIHNELKDENLTHTFHEVGSHFKGELSTPLMETVIRDKSKVILPSKSTLDRFRTLDKNGYCLSEYIPFGKFETLMLYRKPTELKIQFNNDSPIFLFYGFIKPYKGLDLLKRVCEILNDRKVDFNLIVAGSGDDPTLPFYSTKKNCVVINRILYDDEMMYLNDISDVVLLPYKTASQSGIIPTSFIFGNPIIATKVGALVESIQDGKNGILVNAEDAVSFADAMQSLITDQNLMSLLKHGARQYGNGDE
;
A
#
# COMPACT_ATOMS: atom_id res chain seq x y z
N MET A 1 -9.20 -15.40 26.58
CA MET A 1 -8.83 -15.32 25.15
C MET A 1 -8.39 -13.89 24.93
N GLN A 2 -7.20 -13.68 24.36
CA GLN A 2 -6.70 -12.33 24.10
C GLN A 2 -7.57 -11.64 23.07
N LYS A 3 -7.77 -10.34 23.24
CA LYS A 3 -8.61 -9.52 22.37
C LYS A 3 -7.90 -8.22 21.99
N ILE A 4 -7.76 -7.98 20.69
CA ILE A 4 -7.04 -6.84 20.14
C ILE A 4 -7.98 -6.00 19.27
N ALA A 5 -7.81 -4.66 19.33
CA ALA A 5 -8.42 -3.75 18.38
C ALA A 5 -7.39 -3.29 17.34
N ILE A 6 -7.78 -3.26 16.07
CA ILE A 6 -7.03 -2.58 15.00
C ILE A 6 -7.91 -1.45 14.48
N ILE A 7 -7.44 -0.21 14.59
CA ILE A 7 -8.11 0.98 14.09
C ILE A 7 -7.31 1.50 12.90
N SER A 8 -7.84 1.34 11.70
CA SER A 8 -7.11 1.68 10.47
C SER A 8 -7.73 2.88 9.77
N TYR A 9 -6.87 3.82 9.42
CA TYR A 9 -7.16 4.93 8.54
C TYR A 9 -6.22 4.85 7.32
N PHE A 10 -6.76 4.60 6.14
CA PHE A 10 -6.00 4.12 4.98
C PHE A 10 -5.20 2.83 5.27
N HIS A 11 -4.42 2.35 4.33
CA HIS A 11 -3.62 1.13 4.46
C HIS A 11 -4.45 -0.11 4.88
N TYR A 12 -5.70 -0.16 4.40
CA TYR A 12 -6.62 -1.24 4.77
C TYR A 12 -6.11 -2.60 4.33
N GLU A 13 -5.46 -2.67 3.16
CA GLU A 13 -4.92 -3.91 2.59
C GLU A 13 -3.94 -4.58 3.56
N SER A 14 -2.94 -3.84 4.01
CA SER A 14 -1.92 -4.35 4.93
C SER A 14 -2.47 -4.64 6.32
N SER A 15 -3.33 -3.75 6.84
CA SER A 15 -3.89 -3.91 8.19
C SER A 15 -4.95 -5.00 8.28
N LEU A 16 -5.69 -5.28 7.22
CA LEU A 16 -6.60 -6.41 7.13
C LEU A 16 -5.83 -7.75 7.09
N CYS A 17 -4.74 -7.82 6.32
CA CYS A 17 -3.88 -9.00 6.33
C CYS A 17 -3.23 -9.22 7.70
N LEU A 18 -2.80 -8.15 8.39
CA LEU A 18 -2.33 -8.23 9.76
C LEU A 18 -3.40 -8.78 10.71
N ALA A 19 -4.66 -8.32 10.57
CA ALA A 19 -5.79 -8.81 11.37
C ALA A 19 -5.98 -10.33 11.20
N LYS A 20 -5.83 -10.84 9.97
CA LYS A 20 -5.90 -12.27 9.69
C LYS A 20 -4.78 -13.03 10.38
N SER A 21 -3.53 -12.61 10.18
CA SER A 21 -2.37 -13.27 10.76
C SER A 21 -2.43 -13.34 12.30
N ILE A 22 -2.96 -12.30 12.94
CA ILE A 22 -3.19 -12.29 14.40
C ILE A 22 -4.31 -13.26 14.79
N ALA A 23 -5.41 -13.28 14.03
CA ALA A 23 -6.55 -14.14 14.31
C ALA A 23 -6.23 -15.63 14.12
N GLU A 24 -5.36 -15.97 13.16
CA GLU A 24 -4.84 -17.33 12.94
C GLU A 24 -4.04 -17.87 14.13
N GLN A 25 -3.53 -16.97 15.01
CA GLN A 25 -2.92 -17.34 16.29
C GLN A 25 -3.93 -17.52 17.43
N GLY A 26 -5.23 -17.53 17.12
CA GLY A 26 -6.31 -17.70 18.12
C GLY A 26 -6.66 -16.44 18.92
N VAL A 27 -6.19 -15.27 18.49
CA VAL A 27 -6.50 -13.98 19.11
C VAL A 27 -7.77 -13.40 18.49
N THR A 28 -8.71 -12.93 19.30
CA THR A 28 -9.89 -12.22 18.79
C THR A 28 -9.49 -10.83 18.32
N VAL A 29 -9.83 -10.47 17.08
CA VAL A 29 -9.54 -9.17 16.48
C VAL A 29 -10.83 -8.42 16.16
N ASP A 30 -10.99 -7.23 16.76
CA ASP A 30 -12.01 -6.27 16.34
C ASP A 30 -11.33 -5.24 15.42
N TYR A 31 -11.67 -5.25 14.15
CA TYR A 31 -11.08 -4.37 13.13
C TYR A 31 -12.03 -3.21 12.81
N PHE A 32 -11.52 -1.99 12.90
CA PHE A 32 -12.25 -0.75 12.68
C PHE A 32 -11.65 0.01 11.50
N ALA A 33 -12.32 0.00 10.35
CA ALA A 33 -11.93 0.81 9.20
C ALA A 33 -12.56 2.21 9.30
N ILE A 34 -11.75 3.26 9.38
CA ILE A 34 -12.23 4.65 9.43
C ILE A 34 -12.48 5.14 8.01
N ILE A 35 -13.73 5.44 7.70
CA ILE A 35 -14.16 6.03 6.42
C ILE A 35 -15.07 7.23 6.68
N ASP A 36 -15.40 8.00 5.65
CA ASP A 36 -16.46 9.01 5.76
C ASP A 36 -17.72 8.62 4.96
N MET A 37 -18.76 9.47 5.06
CA MET A 37 -20.04 9.22 4.39
C MET A 37 -19.98 9.35 2.86
N PHE A 38 -18.95 9.99 2.33
CA PHE A 38 -18.81 10.30 0.90
C PHE A 38 -17.89 9.31 0.16
N HIS A 39 -17.23 8.42 0.88
CA HIS A 39 -16.42 7.35 0.27
C HIS A 39 -17.32 6.18 -0.13
N ASP A 40 -17.73 6.17 -1.38
CA ASP A 40 -18.62 5.17 -1.93
C ASP A 40 -17.91 4.08 -2.77
N LYS A 41 -16.62 4.23 -3.04
CA LYS A 41 -15.84 3.31 -3.90
C LYS A 41 -14.42 3.12 -3.41
N GLY A 42 -13.93 1.88 -3.51
CA GLY A 42 -12.51 1.56 -3.56
C GLY A 42 -11.69 1.77 -2.29
N THR A 43 -12.30 1.93 -1.10
CA THR A 43 -11.55 2.28 0.10
C THR A 43 -11.21 1.07 0.98
N VAL A 44 -12.15 0.17 1.19
CA VAL A 44 -11.94 -1.06 1.98
C VAL A 44 -12.30 -2.26 1.11
N PRO A 45 -11.38 -3.21 0.90
CA PRO A 45 -11.61 -4.34 0.00
C PRO A 45 -12.82 -5.18 0.41
N GLY A 46 -13.56 -5.67 -0.57
CA GLY A 46 -14.65 -6.62 -0.36
C GLY A 46 -15.91 -6.04 0.32
N ILE A 47 -16.06 -4.71 0.38
CA ILE A 47 -17.27 -4.06 0.88
C ILE A 47 -18.18 -3.60 -0.26
N ASP A 48 -19.44 -4.00 -0.20
CA ASP A 48 -20.49 -3.43 -1.04
C ASP A 48 -21.06 -2.16 -0.39
N TYR A 49 -20.51 -1.00 -0.77
CA TYR A 49 -20.93 0.29 -0.23
C TYR A 49 -22.38 0.67 -0.55
N HIS A 50 -23.01 0.02 -1.53
CA HIS A 50 -24.44 0.22 -1.82
C HIS A 50 -25.33 -0.45 -0.75
N LYS A 51 -24.86 -1.56 -0.17
CA LYS A 51 -25.56 -2.31 0.88
C LYS A 51 -25.16 -1.87 2.28
N ALA A 52 -23.97 -1.26 2.45
CA ALA A 52 -23.53 -0.80 3.76
C ALA A 52 -24.34 0.42 4.21
N PRO A 53 -24.83 0.46 5.47
CA PRO A 53 -25.59 1.60 6.01
C PRO A 53 -24.85 2.92 5.87
N LYS A 54 -25.53 3.99 5.48
CA LYS A 54 -24.95 5.32 5.21
C LYS A 54 -25.22 6.34 6.35
N TYR A 55 -24.96 5.94 7.59
CA TYR A 55 -25.03 6.85 8.74
C TYR A 55 -23.66 6.91 9.45
N PRO A 56 -23.34 8.05 10.11
CA PRO A 56 -22.11 8.16 10.88
C PRO A 56 -22.16 7.33 12.16
N GLY A 57 -21.01 6.78 12.57
CA GLY A 57 -20.91 5.97 13.77
C GLY A 57 -20.24 4.62 13.53
N LEU A 58 -20.55 3.66 14.36
CA LEU A 58 -20.00 2.32 14.27
C LEU A 58 -20.99 1.35 13.61
N ILE A 59 -20.59 0.80 12.46
CA ILE A 59 -21.39 -0.12 11.66
C ILE A 59 -20.69 -1.48 11.65
N ARG A 60 -21.35 -2.52 12.14
CA ARG A 60 -20.83 -3.88 12.04
C ARG A 60 -21.00 -4.40 10.62
N LEU A 61 -19.93 -4.96 10.06
CA LEU A 61 -19.95 -5.63 8.78
C LEU A 61 -20.39 -7.10 8.98
N THR A 62 -21.17 -7.58 8.04
CA THR A 62 -21.75 -8.92 8.02
C THR A 62 -21.70 -9.48 6.61
N SER A 63 -21.95 -10.78 6.44
CA SER A 63 -22.07 -11.41 5.13
C SER A 63 -23.16 -10.80 4.23
N VAL A 64 -24.09 -10.03 4.80
CA VAL A 64 -25.14 -9.34 4.03
C VAL A 64 -24.62 -8.07 3.36
N ASN A 65 -23.80 -7.26 4.07
CA ASN A 65 -23.33 -5.98 3.58
C ASN A 65 -21.86 -5.98 3.13
N ALA A 66 -21.11 -7.04 3.44
CA ALA A 66 -19.70 -7.20 3.06
C ALA A 66 -19.36 -8.70 2.87
N PRO A 67 -20.00 -9.41 1.92
CA PRO A 67 -19.86 -10.86 1.80
C PRO A 67 -18.43 -11.31 1.50
N GLU A 68 -17.72 -10.59 0.63
CA GLU A 68 -16.37 -10.97 0.20
C GLU A 68 -15.36 -10.89 1.34
N ILE A 69 -15.32 -9.76 2.06
CA ILE A 69 -14.38 -9.60 3.18
C ILE A 69 -14.77 -10.46 4.39
N CYS A 70 -16.06 -10.70 4.62
CA CYS A 70 -16.51 -11.64 5.65
C CYS A 70 -16.13 -13.08 5.29
N GLY A 71 -16.23 -13.48 4.01
CA GLY A 71 -15.75 -14.76 3.51
C GLY A 71 -14.24 -14.95 3.66
N TYR A 72 -13.47 -13.88 3.47
CA TYR A 72 -12.01 -13.89 3.67
C TYR A 72 -11.60 -14.26 5.12
N TYR A 73 -12.43 -13.92 6.10
CA TYR A 73 -12.23 -14.23 7.51
C TYR A 73 -13.08 -15.40 8.02
N GLU A 74 -13.68 -16.19 7.14
CA GLU A 74 -14.53 -17.31 7.56
C GLU A 74 -13.77 -18.27 8.47
N GLY A 75 -14.37 -18.61 9.61
CA GLY A 75 -13.77 -19.48 10.63
C GLY A 75 -12.75 -18.80 11.55
N LEU A 76 -12.40 -17.54 11.33
CA LEU A 76 -11.46 -16.78 12.16
C LEU A 76 -12.21 -15.86 13.16
N PRO A 77 -11.66 -15.62 14.36
CA PRO A 77 -12.27 -14.77 15.37
C PRO A 77 -12.06 -13.27 15.05
N VAL A 78 -12.53 -12.81 13.88
CA VAL A 78 -12.43 -11.42 13.43
C VAL A 78 -13.82 -10.79 13.35
N ASN A 79 -14.00 -9.64 14.00
CA ASN A 79 -15.18 -8.80 13.85
C ASN A 79 -14.80 -7.54 13.07
N LEU A 80 -15.55 -7.24 12.03
CA LEU A 80 -15.28 -6.11 11.15
C LEU A 80 -16.28 -4.98 11.40
N PHE A 81 -15.76 -3.77 11.51
CA PHE A 81 -16.57 -2.57 11.70
C PHE A 81 -16.12 -1.44 10.76
N LEU A 82 -17.09 -0.70 10.23
CA LEU A 82 -16.84 0.63 9.69
C LEU A 82 -16.99 1.64 10.82
N PHE A 83 -15.96 2.42 11.03
CA PHE A 83 -16.01 3.63 11.84
C PHE A 83 -16.25 4.81 10.90
N ARG A 84 -17.51 5.11 10.65
CA ARG A 84 -17.92 6.08 9.65
C ARG A 84 -18.03 7.47 10.23
N LEU A 85 -17.23 8.40 9.71
CA LEU A 85 -17.30 9.83 10.00
C LEU A 85 -18.33 10.53 9.11
N VAL A 86 -18.79 11.70 9.51
CA VAL A 86 -19.67 12.53 8.67
C VAL A 86 -18.91 12.98 7.42
N SER A 87 -17.68 13.45 7.58
CA SER A 87 -16.79 13.83 6.47
C SER A 87 -15.35 13.94 6.96
N PHE A 88 -14.39 13.72 6.09
CA PHE A 88 -12.99 14.08 6.36
C PHE A 88 -12.72 15.58 6.28
N SER A 89 -13.67 16.37 5.80
CA SER A 89 -13.56 17.84 5.76
C SER A 89 -13.49 18.45 7.15
N ARG A 90 -12.56 19.39 7.35
CA ARG A 90 -12.43 20.15 8.60
C ARG A 90 -13.66 20.97 8.95
N ARG A 91 -14.53 21.31 7.97
CA ARG A 91 -15.76 22.08 8.17
C ARG A 91 -16.78 21.38 9.08
N LEU A 92 -16.76 20.04 9.15
CA LEU A 92 -17.69 19.24 9.96
C LEU A 92 -17.02 18.67 11.23
N THR A 93 -15.98 19.33 11.72
CA THR A 93 -15.18 18.89 12.88
C THR A 93 -16.02 18.62 14.14
N LEU A 94 -17.02 19.46 14.43
CA LEU A 94 -17.82 19.30 15.63
C LEU A 94 -18.67 18.01 15.60
N LEU A 95 -19.32 17.73 14.47
CA LEU A 95 -20.09 16.50 14.29
C LEU A 95 -19.20 15.26 14.37
N ASN A 96 -18.03 15.30 13.74
CA ASN A 96 -17.06 14.22 13.85
C ASN A 96 -16.59 13.99 15.29
N LYS A 97 -16.36 15.05 16.08
CA LYS A 97 -16.00 14.91 17.51
C LYS A 97 -17.06 14.15 18.31
N ILE A 98 -18.34 14.39 18.02
CA ILE A 98 -19.44 13.63 18.66
C ILE A 98 -19.37 12.16 18.28
N VAL A 99 -19.19 11.86 16.99
CA VAL A 99 -19.05 10.48 16.50
C VAL A 99 -17.83 9.81 17.14
N PHE A 100 -16.67 10.49 17.19
CA PHE A 100 -15.48 9.98 17.86
C PHE A 100 -15.76 9.64 19.31
N LYS A 101 -16.35 10.57 20.08
CA LYS A 101 -16.66 10.34 21.49
C LYS A 101 -17.52 9.10 21.71
N ILE A 102 -18.57 8.93 20.89
CA ILE A 102 -19.48 7.77 21.00
C ILE A 102 -18.73 6.47 20.67
N VAL A 103 -17.99 6.44 19.55
CA VAL A 103 -17.32 5.21 19.09
C VAL A 103 -16.15 4.85 20.01
N LEU A 104 -15.31 5.83 20.39
CA LEU A 104 -14.14 5.57 21.24
C LEU A 104 -14.55 5.15 22.66
N ASN A 105 -15.67 5.64 23.20
CA ASN A 105 -16.22 5.14 24.46
C ASN A 105 -16.63 3.66 24.37
N LYS A 106 -17.20 3.23 23.23
CA LYS A 106 -17.48 1.79 22.99
C LYS A 106 -16.19 0.97 22.92
N ILE A 107 -15.15 1.49 22.27
CA ILE A 107 -13.85 0.83 22.18
C ILE A 107 -13.24 0.69 23.58
N LYS A 108 -13.18 1.75 24.38
CA LYS A 108 -12.70 1.70 25.77
C LYS A 108 -13.47 0.68 26.62
N SER A 109 -14.80 0.67 26.51
CA SER A 109 -15.63 -0.25 27.31
C SER A 109 -15.46 -1.73 26.94
N ALA A 110 -14.91 -2.02 25.76
CA ALA A 110 -14.67 -3.39 25.30
C ALA A 110 -13.41 -4.03 25.91
N LYS A 111 -12.56 -3.24 26.59
CA LYS A 111 -11.37 -3.68 27.34
C LYS A 111 -10.45 -4.59 26.50
N TYR A 112 -9.76 -4.00 25.52
CA TYR A 112 -8.79 -4.71 24.70
C TYR A 112 -7.47 -4.91 25.44
N ASP A 113 -6.79 -6.03 25.21
CA ASP A 113 -5.44 -6.29 25.71
C ASP A 113 -4.41 -5.39 25.02
N ALA A 114 -4.67 -5.01 23.75
CA ALA A 114 -3.89 -4.02 23.00
C ALA A 114 -4.75 -3.37 21.91
N ILE A 115 -4.40 -2.13 21.56
CA ILE A 115 -5.03 -1.37 20.47
C ILE A 115 -3.93 -0.92 19.52
N ASN A 116 -4.00 -1.35 18.25
CA ASN A 116 -3.10 -0.88 17.19
C ASN A 116 -3.79 0.17 16.33
N ILE A 117 -3.20 1.34 16.22
CA ILE A 117 -3.67 2.43 15.38
C ILE A 117 -2.79 2.50 14.14
N VAL A 118 -3.39 2.31 12.95
CA VAL A 118 -2.70 2.29 11.66
C VAL A 118 -3.02 3.55 10.88
N GLY A 119 -1.98 4.25 10.41
CA GLY A 119 -2.09 5.45 9.58
C GLY A 119 -1.75 6.75 10.31
N GLN A 120 -1.66 7.82 9.51
CA GLN A 120 -1.23 9.15 9.95
C GLN A 120 -2.13 10.22 9.36
N TRP A 121 -3.13 10.65 10.09
CA TRP A 121 -4.04 11.71 9.68
C TRP A 121 -4.42 12.57 10.90
N PRO A 122 -4.77 13.85 10.74
CA PRO A 122 -5.12 14.71 11.88
C PRO A 122 -6.16 14.12 12.84
N TRP A 123 -7.09 13.32 12.35
CA TRP A 123 -8.09 12.64 13.17
C TRP A 123 -7.51 11.50 14.03
N VAL A 124 -6.41 10.88 13.59
CA VAL A 124 -5.71 9.83 14.35
C VAL A 124 -5.11 10.39 15.64
N GLU A 125 -4.69 11.65 15.64
CA GLU A 125 -4.24 12.33 16.88
C GLU A 125 -5.36 12.45 17.91
N ILE A 126 -6.60 12.67 17.49
CA ILE A 126 -7.76 12.66 18.40
C ILE A 126 -7.96 11.27 18.99
N ILE A 127 -7.86 10.21 18.17
CA ILE A 127 -7.98 8.82 18.62
C ILE A 127 -6.88 8.52 19.64
N HIS A 128 -5.64 8.90 19.35
CA HIS A 128 -4.51 8.73 20.25
C HIS A 128 -4.79 9.41 21.60
N ASN A 129 -5.13 10.68 21.60
CA ASN A 129 -5.38 11.46 22.82
C ASN A 129 -6.51 10.87 23.68
N GLU A 130 -7.55 10.34 23.06
CA GLU A 130 -8.66 9.69 23.76
C GLU A 130 -8.31 8.32 24.32
N LEU A 131 -7.40 7.58 23.68
CA LEU A 131 -7.04 6.21 24.04
C LEU A 131 -5.65 6.09 24.70
N LYS A 132 -4.96 7.19 25.00
CA LYS A 132 -3.56 7.18 25.46
C LYS A 132 -3.29 6.41 26.74
N ASP A 133 -4.32 6.22 27.57
CA ASP A 133 -4.23 5.46 28.83
C ASP A 133 -4.40 3.94 28.61
N GLU A 134 -4.71 3.52 27.38
CA GLU A 134 -4.81 2.14 26.97
C GLU A 134 -3.45 1.60 26.49
N ASN A 135 -3.30 0.28 26.32
CA ASN A 135 -2.10 -0.32 25.74
C ASN A 135 -2.04 -0.06 24.22
N LEU A 136 -1.54 1.13 23.85
CA LEU A 136 -1.50 1.59 22.46
C LEU A 136 -0.22 1.16 21.74
N THR A 137 -0.40 0.81 20.46
CA THR A 137 0.67 0.67 19.47
C THR A 137 0.30 1.48 18.24
N HIS A 138 1.24 2.18 17.64
CA HIS A 138 1.07 2.88 16.38
C HIS A 138 1.83 2.18 15.26
N THR A 139 1.18 1.96 14.12
CA THR A 139 1.84 1.49 12.90
C THR A 139 1.97 2.66 11.94
N PHE A 140 3.21 3.11 11.68
CA PHE A 140 3.51 4.20 10.76
C PHE A 140 4.09 3.64 9.46
N HIS A 141 3.40 3.84 8.36
CA HIS A 141 3.86 3.46 7.03
C HIS A 141 4.96 4.37 6.50
N GLU A 142 4.99 5.63 6.93
CA GLU A 142 5.98 6.62 6.55
C GLU A 142 6.45 7.39 7.77
N VAL A 143 7.71 7.84 7.75
CA VAL A 143 8.27 8.73 8.77
C VAL A 143 8.59 10.07 8.09
N GLY A 144 7.88 11.12 8.51
CA GLY A 144 7.93 12.44 7.88
C GLY A 144 7.08 12.54 6.61
N SER A 145 7.11 13.69 5.97
CA SER A 145 6.38 13.97 4.74
C SER A 145 7.32 14.01 3.54
N HIS A 146 7.14 13.12 2.57
CA HIS A 146 7.84 13.18 1.29
C HIS A 146 7.56 14.47 0.51
N PHE A 147 6.39 15.10 0.75
CA PHE A 147 5.94 16.26 0.00
C PHE A 147 6.46 17.59 0.54
N LYS A 148 6.81 17.66 1.83
CA LYS A 148 7.19 18.92 2.49
C LYS A 148 8.60 18.93 3.04
N GLY A 149 9.34 17.84 2.93
CA GLY A 149 10.64 17.70 3.57
C GLY A 149 10.60 17.73 5.11
N GLU A 150 9.40 17.68 5.70
CA GLU A 150 9.22 17.63 7.15
C GLU A 150 9.65 16.27 7.67
N LEU A 151 10.49 16.26 8.70
CA LEU A 151 11.01 15.03 9.30
C LEU A 151 9.99 14.36 10.22
N SER A 152 9.11 15.14 10.86
CA SER A 152 8.08 14.63 11.77
C SER A 152 6.68 15.16 11.42
N THR A 153 5.67 14.53 11.99
CA THR A 153 4.28 14.99 11.98
C THR A 153 3.86 15.27 13.42
N PRO A 154 2.83 16.15 13.67
CA PRO A 154 2.34 16.40 15.01
C PRO A 154 1.94 15.13 15.77
N LEU A 155 1.40 14.14 15.06
CA LEU A 155 1.07 12.84 15.63
C LEU A 155 2.33 12.09 16.10
N MET A 156 3.40 12.08 15.31
CA MET A 156 4.66 11.41 15.70
C MET A 156 5.28 12.06 16.93
N GLU A 157 5.26 13.39 17.01
CA GLU A 157 5.75 14.12 18.18
C GLU A 157 4.94 13.78 19.43
N THR A 158 3.63 13.66 19.29
CA THR A 158 2.73 13.26 20.37
C THR A 158 3.00 11.82 20.82
N VAL A 159 3.15 10.89 19.88
CA VAL A 159 3.46 9.47 20.15
C VAL A 159 4.80 9.31 20.87
N ILE A 160 5.82 10.08 20.45
CA ILE A 160 7.15 10.08 21.10
C ILE A 160 7.05 10.66 22.53
N ARG A 161 6.39 11.81 22.69
CA ARG A 161 6.18 12.43 24.00
C ARG A 161 5.46 11.50 24.97
N ASP A 162 4.44 10.78 24.50
CA ASP A 162 3.60 9.91 25.32
C ASP A 162 4.18 8.48 25.41
N LYS A 163 5.38 8.24 24.84
CA LYS A 163 6.15 6.99 24.93
C LYS A 163 5.37 5.75 24.46
N SER A 164 4.53 5.93 23.44
CA SER A 164 3.74 4.84 22.87
C SER A 164 4.61 3.85 22.12
N LYS A 165 4.14 2.60 21.98
CA LYS A 165 4.80 1.60 21.14
C LYS A 165 4.62 1.94 19.65
N VAL A 166 5.64 1.66 18.84
CA VAL A 166 5.63 1.98 17.41
C VAL A 166 6.09 0.78 16.57
N ILE A 167 5.32 0.47 15.55
CA ILE A 167 5.65 -0.52 14.51
C ILE A 167 5.95 0.22 13.21
N LEU A 168 7.03 -0.19 12.55
CA LEU A 168 7.48 0.36 11.28
C LEU A 168 7.74 -0.76 10.27
N PRO A 169 7.20 -0.67 9.04
CA PRO A 169 7.20 -1.78 8.09
C PRO A 169 8.48 -1.90 7.26
N SER A 170 9.47 -1.03 7.47
CA SER A 170 10.80 -1.14 6.87
C SER A 170 11.89 -0.74 7.85
N LYS A 171 13.09 -1.31 7.69
CA LYS A 171 14.27 -0.91 8.46
C LYS A 171 14.62 0.55 8.23
N SER A 172 14.50 0.99 6.97
CA SER A 172 14.72 2.38 6.58
C SER A 172 13.80 3.35 7.34
N THR A 173 12.50 3.03 7.49
CA THR A 173 11.57 3.85 8.28
C THR A 173 11.85 3.76 9.77
N LEU A 174 12.25 2.59 10.28
CA LEU A 174 12.65 2.42 11.69
C LEU A 174 13.87 3.29 12.03
N ASP A 175 14.92 3.23 11.21
CA ASP A 175 16.12 4.03 11.44
C ASP A 175 15.79 5.53 11.40
N ARG A 176 14.96 5.95 10.45
CA ARG A 176 14.50 7.33 10.38
C ARG A 176 13.67 7.73 11.61
N PHE A 177 12.77 6.87 12.09
CA PHE A 177 12.00 7.14 13.32
C PHE A 177 12.94 7.29 14.54
N ARG A 178 13.95 6.44 14.67
CA ARG A 178 14.94 6.52 15.73
C ARG A 178 15.74 7.83 15.71
N THR A 179 15.93 8.46 14.55
CA THR A 179 16.56 9.80 14.49
C THR A 179 15.66 10.89 15.07
N LEU A 180 14.35 10.69 15.10
CA LEU A 180 13.38 11.60 15.72
C LEU A 180 13.26 11.34 17.23
N ASP A 181 13.20 10.07 17.61
CA ASP A 181 13.18 9.64 19.02
C ASP A 181 14.58 9.53 19.58
N LYS A 182 15.31 10.66 19.61
CA LYS A 182 16.73 10.75 20.04
C LYS A 182 17.01 10.18 21.44
N ASN A 183 16.00 10.17 22.29
CA ASN A 183 16.13 9.70 23.67
C ASN A 183 15.72 8.22 23.82
N GLY A 184 15.24 7.57 22.75
CA GLY A 184 14.79 6.20 22.79
C GLY A 184 13.59 5.95 23.72
N TYR A 185 12.67 6.92 23.78
CA TYR A 185 11.51 6.84 24.66
C TYR A 185 10.47 5.83 24.20
N CYS A 186 10.36 5.60 22.89
CA CYS A 186 9.42 4.67 22.33
C CYS A 186 10.03 3.28 22.16
N LEU A 187 9.29 2.25 22.52
CA LEU A 187 9.56 0.90 22.04
C LEU A 187 9.19 0.86 20.55
N SER A 188 10.20 0.90 19.69
CA SER A 188 10.02 0.90 18.23
C SER A 188 10.56 -0.39 17.61
N GLU A 189 9.72 -1.07 16.82
CA GLU A 189 10.04 -2.37 16.23
C GLU A 189 9.80 -2.37 14.72
N TYR A 190 10.64 -3.12 14.02
CA TYR A 190 10.46 -3.46 12.62
C TYR A 190 9.59 -4.69 12.48
N ILE A 191 8.44 -4.53 11.83
CA ILE A 191 7.59 -5.64 11.41
C ILE A 191 7.29 -5.42 9.92
N PRO A 192 7.84 -6.26 9.03
CA PRO A 192 7.65 -6.08 7.58
C PRO A 192 6.18 -6.23 7.21
N PHE A 193 5.82 -5.66 6.05
CA PHE A 193 4.53 -5.96 5.45
C PHE A 193 4.41 -7.45 5.20
N GLY A 194 3.27 -8.00 5.61
CA GLY A 194 2.86 -9.33 5.17
C GLY A 194 2.35 -9.33 3.73
N LYS A 195 1.74 -10.43 3.35
CA LYS A 195 1.05 -10.58 2.07
C LYS A 195 -0.11 -9.59 1.99
N PHE A 196 -0.39 -9.09 0.79
CA PHE A 196 -1.55 -8.21 0.55
C PHE A 196 -2.71 -8.99 -0.09
N GLU A 197 -2.99 -10.18 0.39
CA GLU A 197 -4.03 -11.08 -0.14
C GLU A 197 -5.40 -10.42 -0.30
N THR A 198 -5.73 -9.48 0.58
CA THR A 198 -7.00 -8.73 0.53
C THR A 198 -7.13 -7.88 -0.74
N LEU A 199 -6.04 -7.57 -1.44
CA LEU A 199 -6.11 -6.92 -2.74
C LEU A 199 -6.87 -7.77 -3.77
N MET A 200 -6.84 -9.09 -3.66
CA MET A 200 -7.57 -9.97 -4.56
C MET A 200 -9.10 -9.80 -4.45
N LEU A 201 -9.61 -9.23 -3.35
CA LEU A 201 -11.01 -8.86 -3.18
C LEU A 201 -11.43 -7.68 -4.09
N TYR A 202 -10.48 -6.94 -4.63
CA TYR A 202 -10.73 -5.89 -5.64
C TYR A 202 -10.74 -6.44 -7.08
N ARG A 203 -10.39 -7.71 -7.29
CA ARG A 203 -10.34 -8.32 -8.61
C ARG A 203 -11.76 -8.49 -9.17
N LYS A 204 -12.20 -7.51 -9.93
CA LYS A 204 -13.50 -7.46 -10.59
C LYS A 204 -13.31 -7.21 -12.09
N PRO A 205 -14.30 -7.56 -12.92
CA PRO A 205 -14.27 -7.15 -14.32
C PRO A 205 -14.18 -5.63 -14.42
N THR A 206 -13.23 -5.15 -15.22
CA THR A 206 -13.05 -3.72 -15.50
C THR A 206 -13.40 -3.40 -16.95
N GLU A 207 -13.80 -2.17 -17.21
CA GLU A 207 -14.02 -1.66 -18.57
C GLU A 207 -12.71 -1.33 -19.28
N LEU A 208 -11.61 -1.20 -18.51
CA LEU A 208 -10.28 -0.93 -19.06
C LEU A 208 -9.82 -2.10 -19.91
N LYS A 209 -9.51 -1.82 -21.19
CA LYS A 209 -8.95 -2.82 -22.11
C LYS A 209 -7.72 -2.23 -22.78
N ILE A 210 -6.59 -2.92 -22.63
CA ILE A 210 -5.32 -2.56 -23.23
C ILE A 210 -4.92 -3.66 -24.20
N GLN A 211 -4.56 -3.29 -25.42
CA GLN A 211 -4.07 -4.19 -26.45
C GLN A 211 -2.83 -3.59 -27.08
N PHE A 212 -1.81 -4.41 -27.29
CA PHE A 212 -0.64 -4.05 -28.06
C PHE A 212 -0.62 -4.84 -29.37
N ASN A 213 0.09 -4.33 -30.37
CA ASN A 213 0.14 -4.92 -31.72
C ASN A 213 1.21 -6.01 -31.85
N ASN A 214 1.88 -6.37 -30.76
CA ASN A 214 2.92 -7.40 -30.73
C ASN A 214 2.85 -8.17 -29.41
N ASP A 215 3.52 -9.33 -29.37
CA ASP A 215 3.56 -10.23 -28.21
C ASP A 215 4.78 -9.98 -27.30
N SER A 216 5.43 -8.81 -27.41
CA SER A 216 6.55 -8.47 -26.54
C SER A 216 6.08 -8.30 -25.10
N PRO A 217 6.97 -8.57 -24.10
CA PRO A 217 6.61 -8.42 -22.69
C PRO A 217 6.08 -7.04 -22.34
N ILE A 218 5.09 -7.02 -21.47
CA ILE A 218 4.43 -5.79 -20.98
C ILE A 218 5.09 -5.38 -19.67
N PHE A 219 5.73 -4.21 -19.70
CA PHE A 219 6.28 -3.55 -18.52
C PHE A 219 5.28 -2.54 -17.98
N LEU A 220 5.12 -2.51 -16.65
CA LEU A 220 4.16 -1.66 -15.97
C LEU A 220 4.85 -0.69 -15.00
N PHE A 221 4.65 0.60 -15.23
CA PHE A 221 4.88 1.64 -14.23
C PHE A 221 3.53 2.19 -13.78
N TYR A 222 3.21 2.15 -12.47
CA TYR A 222 1.94 2.67 -11.99
C TYR A 222 2.01 3.33 -10.60
N GLY A 223 0.91 4.03 -10.25
CA GLY A 223 0.74 4.77 -9.01
C GLY A 223 0.86 6.28 -9.22
N PHE A 224 0.83 7.07 -8.14
CA PHE A 224 0.93 8.52 -8.25
C PHE A 224 2.20 8.95 -8.97
N ILE A 225 2.03 9.73 -10.04
CA ILE A 225 3.15 10.27 -10.82
C ILE A 225 3.74 11.45 -10.06
N LYS A 226 4.98 11.28 -9.59
CA LYS A 226 5.74 12.26 -8.81
C LYS A 226 7.19 12.25 -9.24
N PRO A 227 7.93 13.36 -9.12
CA PRO A 227 9.32 13.46 -9.58
C PRO A 227 10.26 12.39 -9.04
N TYR A 228 10.06 11.98 -7.78
CA TYR A 228 10.89 10.95 -7.15
C TYR A 228 10.66 9.54 -7.71
N LYS A 229 9.58 9.34 -8.45
CA LYS A 229 9.26 8.05 -9.08
C LYS A 229 10.04 7.76 -10.36
N GLY A 230 10.79 8.74 -10.89
CA GLY A 230 11.83 8.53 -11.89
C GLY A 230 11.32 8.27 -13.31
N LEU A 231 10.21 8.88 -13.73
CA LEU A 231 9.77 8.81 -15.13
C LEU A 231 10.81 9.37 -16.10
N ASP A 232 11.60 10.35 -15.68
CA ASP A 232 12.72 10.88 -16.45
C ASP A 232 13.85 9.85 -16.66
N LEU A 233 14.13 9.02 -15.68
CA LEU A 233 15.02 7.87 -15.83
C LEU A 233 14.43 6.85 -16.81
N LEU A 234 13.16 6.49 -16.63
CA LEU A 234 12.48 5.54 -17.51
C LEU A 234 12.41 6.03 -18.97
N LYS A 235 12.28 7.35 -19.19
CA LYS A 235 12.38 7.93 -20.53
C LYS A 235 13.72 7.62 -21.19
N ARG A 236 14.84 7.86 -20.50
CA ARG A 236 16.20 7.53 -21.00
C ARG A 236 16.35 6.05 -21.28
N VAL A 237 15.78 5.20 -20.44
CA VAL A 237 15.75 3.74 -20.65
C VAL A 237 15.03 3.38 -21.96
N CYS A 238 13.84 3.96 -22.20
CA CYS A 238 13.10 3.74 -23.44
C CYS A 238 13.89 4.23 -24.68
N GLU A 239 14.59 5.35 -24.59
CA GLU A 239 15.44 5.85 -25.67
C GLU A 239 16.56 4.85 -25.99
N ILE A 240 17.27 4.34 -24.99
CA ILE A 240 18.32 3.32 -25.15
C ILE A 240 17.77 2.03 -25.80
N LEU A 241 16.62 1.53 -25.33
CA LEU A 241 16.02 0.32 -25.91
C LEU A 241 15.59 0.54 -27.37
N ASN A 242 15.05 1.71 -27.70
CA ASN A 242 14.71 2.06 -29.09
C ASN A 242 15.97 2.12 -29.99
N ASP A 243 17.07 2.73 -29.52
CA ASP A 243 18.34 2.77 -30.26
C ASP A 243 18.91 1.37 -30.51
N ARG A 244 18.72 0.46 -29.54
CA ARG A 244 19.10 -0.96 -29.65
C ARG A 244 18.11 -1.79 -30.48
N LYS A 245 16.98 -1.21 -30.93
CA LYS A 245 15.90 -1.89 -31.68
C LYS A 245 15.31 -3.07 -30.90
N VAL A 246 15.16 -2.91 -29.59
CA VAL A 246 14.53 -3.89 -28.71
C VAL A 246 13.05 -3.62 -28.62
N ASP A 247 12.22 -4.60 -28.97
CA ASP A 247 10.77 -4.50 -28.88
C ASP A 247 10.28 -4.77 -27.45
N PHE A 248 9.45 -3.89 -26.94
CA PHE A 248 8.79 -4.00 -25.63
C PHE A 248 7.45 -3.25 -25.63
N ASN A 249 6.59 -3.58 -24.69
CA ASN A 249 5.36 -2.83 -24.42
C ASN A 249 5.45 -2.18 -23.04
N LEU A 250 4.95 -0.93 -22.93
CA LEU A 250 5.01 -0.17 -21.69
C LEU A 250 3.64 0.41 -21.35
N ILE A 251 3.23 0.24 -20.10
CA ILE A 251 2.08 0.93 -19.53
C ILE A 251 2.60 1.93 -18.48
N VAL A 252 2.22 3.19 -18.62
CA VAL A 252 2.46 4.26 -17.64
C VAL A 252 1.10 4.70 -17.11
N ALA A 253 0.76 4.34 -15.87
CA ALA A 253 -0.57 4.53 -15.33
C ALA A 253 -0.56 5.19 -13.94
N GLY A 254 -1.42 6.21 -13.77
CA GLY A 254 -1.60 6.89 -12.50
C GLY A 254 -1.79 8.38 -12.64
N SER A 255 -2.12 9.05 -11.54
CA SER A 255 -2.41 10.49 -11.54
C SER A 255 -1.18 11.30 -11.15
N GLY A 256 -0.91 12.34 -11.91
CA GLY A 256 0.11 13.34 -11.59
C GLY A 256 0.53 14.17 -12.79
N ASP A 257 1.49 15.04 -12.56
CA ASP A 257 2.06 15.92 -13.57
C ASP A 257 3.56 15.64 -13.67
N ASP A 258 4.00 15.26 -14.87
CA ASP A 258 5.41 15.02 -15.17
C ASP A 258 5.69 15.48 -16.61
N PRO A 259 6.75 16.28 -16.83
CA PRO A 259 7.06 16.84 -18.15
C PRO A 259 7.45 15.76 -19.19
N THR A 260 7.69 14.53 -18.77
CA THR A 260 8.05 13.42 -19.68
C THR A 260 6.84 12.66 -20.20
N LEU A 261 5.64 12.84 -19.66
CA LEU A 261 4.42 12.14 -20.08
C LEU A 261 4.13 12.27 -21.61
N PRO A 262 4.30 13.45 -22.25
CA PRO A 262 4.10 13.56 -23.71
C PRO A 262 5.03 12.64 -24.52
N PHE A 263 6.24 12.35 -24.03
CA PHE A 263 7.15 11.42 -24.70
C PHE A 263 6.52 10.03 -24.83
N TYR A 264 5.96 9.51 -23.74
CA TYR A 264 5.33 8.17 -23.75
C TYR A 264 4.07 8.13 -24.60
N SER A 265 3.25 9.19 -24.56
CA SER A 265 2.00 9.27 -25.32
C SER A 265 2.21 9.29 -26.85
N THR A 266 3.41 9.61 -27.33
CA THR A 266 3.75 9.59 -28.75
C THR A 266 4.24 8.24 -29.27
N LYS A 267 4.49 7.28 -28.38
CA LYS A 267 5.06 5.97 -28.73
C LYS A 267 3.97 4.93 -28.96
N LYS A 268 4.06 4.16 -30.07
CA LYS A 268 3.07 3.13 -30.41
C LYS A 268 3.05 1.94 -29.44
N ASN A 269 4.18 1.69 -28.80
CA ASN A 269 4.35 0.61 -27.81
C ASN A 269 4.16 1.09 -26.36
N CYS A 270 3.64 2.32 -26.17
CA CYS A 270 3.34 2.85 -24.85
C CYS A 270 1.85 3.21 -24.71
N VAL A 271 1.25 2.81 -23.61
CA VAL A 271 -0.09 3.24 -23.18
C VAL A 271 0.04 4.12 -21.96
N VAL A 272 -0.51 5.33 -22.02
CA VAL A 272 -0.51 6.29 -20.91
C VAL A 272 -1.92 6.47 -20.37
N ILE A 273 -2.10 6.25 -19.06
CA ILE A 273 -3.35 6.44 -18.33
C ILE A 273 -3.09 7.47 -17.23
N ASN A 274 -3.20 8.76 -17.56
CA ASN A 274 -2.94 9.82 -16.56
C ASN A 274 -4.22 10.25 -15.84
N ARG A 275 -4.62 9.47 -14.86
CA ARG A 275 -5.71 9.72 -13.91
C ARG A 275 -5.59 8.83 -12.70
N ILE A 276 -6.40 9.05 -11.68
CA ILE A 276 -6.55 8.10 -10.57
C ILE A 276 -7.09 6.78 -11.14
N LEU A 277 -6.41 5.70 -10.80
CA LEU A 277 -6.85 4.34 -11.14
C LEU A 277 -7.85 3.85 -10.10
N TYR A 278 -8.83 3.09 -10.54
CA TYR A 278 -9.67 2.31 -9.66
C TYR A 278 -8.97 1.00 -9.26
N ASP A 279 -9.40 0.40 -8.16
CA ASP A 279 -8.75 -0.79 -7.62
C ASP A 279 -8.83 -1.98 -8.58
N ASP A 280 -9.97 -2.19 -9.25
CA ASP A 280 -10.15 -3.21 -10.27
C ASP A 280 -9.24 -2.98 -11.50
N GLU A 281 -8.99 -1.72 -11.86
CA GLU A 281 -8.05 -1.37 -12.92
C GLU A 281 -6.60 -1.65 -12.53
N MET A 282 -6.22 -1.35 -11.28
CA MET A 282 -4.88 -1.69 -10.77
C MET A 282 -4.67 -3.22 -10.79
N MET A 283 -5.69 -4.00 -10.39
CA MET A 283 -5.63 -5.46 -10.47
C MET A 283 -5.48 -5.93 -11.91
N TYR A 284 -6.29 -5.40 -12.83
CA TYR A 284 -6.20 -5.72 -14.25
C TYR A 284 -4.83 -5.39 -14.85
N LEU A 285 -4.27 -4.21 -14.55
CA LEU A 285 -2.96 -3.82 -15.04
C LEU A 285 -1.84 -4.76 -14.58
N ASN A 286 -1.89 -5.21 -13.31
CA ASN A 286 -0.94 -6.20 -12.82
C ASN A 286 -1.15 -7.59 -13.47
N ASP A 287 -2.40 -7.98 -13.73
CA ASP A 287 -2.75 -9.28 -14.31
C ASP A 287 -2.25 -9.43 -15.77
N ILE A 288 -2.31 -8.34 -16.56
CA ILE A 288 -1.86 -8.35 -17.96
C ILE A 288 -0.37 -8.05 -18.13
N SER A 289 0.33 -7.64 -17.08
CA SER A 289 1.73 -7.22 -17.15
C SER A 289 2.67 -8.37 -16.81
N ASP A 290 3.87 -8.33 -17.38
CA ASP A 290 4.92 -9.31 -17.13
C ASP A 290 5.92 -8.88 -16.08
N VAL A 291 6.19 -7.57 -15.97
CA VAL A 291 7.22 -6.99 -15.11
C VAL A 291 6.77 -5.61 -14.62
N VAL A 292 7.03 -5.30 -13.36
CA VAL A 292 6.77 -3.97 -12.80
C VAL A 292 8.06 -3.18 -12.68
N LEU A 293 7.99 -1.87 -13.01
CA LEU A 293 9.14 -0.97 -13.02
C LEU A 293 9.07 0.03 -11.89
N LEU A 294 10.11 0.11 -11.07
CA LEU A 294 10.27 1.08 -9.98
C LEU A 294 11.58 1.86 -10.15
N PRO A 295 11.66 2.80 -11.11
CA PRO A 295 12.87 3.58 -11.39
C PRO A 295 13.05 4.74 -10.40
N TYR A 296 12.75 4.50 -9.12
CA TYR A 296 12.62 5.53 -8.10
C TYR A 296 13.96 6.19 -7.75
N LYS A 297 13.93 7.49 -7.44
CA LYS A 297 15.09 8.24 -6.93
C LYS A 297 15.22 8.08 -5.41
N THR A 298 14.11 7.93 -4.72
CA THR A 298 14.05 7.65 -3.29
C THR A 298 12.82 6.83 -2.96
N ALA A 299 12.86 6.01 -1.89
CA ALA A 299 11.68 5.30 -1.40
C ALA A 299 11.81 5.05 0.11
N SER A 300 10.74 5.33 0.87
CA SER A 300 10.60 4.88 2.27
C SER A 300 10.02 3.47 2.34
N GLN A 301 9.12 3.18 1.41
CA GLN A 301 8.48 1.88 1.18
C GLN A 301 7.69 1.93 -0.13
N SER A 302 7.17 0.79 -0.60
CA SER A 302 6.29 0.75 -1.75
C SER A 302 5.26 -0.38 -1.62
N GLY A 303 3.98 -0.02 -1.49
CA GLY A 303 2.85 -0.98 -1.55
C GLY A 303 2.70 -1.64 -2.93
N ILE A 304 3.37 -1.13 -3.95
CA ILE A 304 3.41 -1.74 -5.29
C ILE A 304 4.12 -3.09 -5.25
N ILE A 305 5.16 -3.26 -4.43
CA ILE A 305 5.96 -4.49 -4.37
C ILE A 305 5.10 -5.69 -3.96
N PRO A 306 4.44 -5.71 -2.78
CA PRO A 306 3.61 -6.84 -2.40
C PRO A 306 2.43 -7.03 -3.36
N THR A 307 1.87 -5.96 -3.95
CA THR A 307 0.83 -6.06 -4.97
C THR A 307 1.33 -6.80 -6.20
N SER A 308 2.50 -6.42 -6.74
CA SER A 308 3.08 -7.06 -7.93
C SER A 308 3.38 -8.54 -7.70
N PHE A 309 3.92 -8.88 -6.54
CA PHE A 309 4.29 -10.25 -6.21
C PHE A 309 3.10 -11.20 -6.06
N ILE A 310 1.92 -10.72 -5.62
CA ILE A 310 0.68 -11.51 -5.63
C ILE A 310 0.31 -11.98 -7.04
N PHE A 311 0.58 -11.16 -8.06
CA PHE A 311 0.37 -11.52 -9.47
C PHE A 311 1.54 -12.32 -10.04
N GLY A 312 2.62 -12.48 -9.30
CA GLY A 312 3.85 -13.13 -9.75
C GLY A 312 4.65 -12.28 -10.72
N ASN A 313 4.48 -10.97 -10.68
CA ASN A 313 5.22 -10.03 -11.51
C ASN A 313 6.55 -9.66 -10.84
N PRO A 314 7.70 -10.06 -11.42
CA PRO A 314 8.99 -9.62 -10.93
C PRO A 314 9.15 -8.10 -11.11
N ILE A 315 10.06 -7.53 -10.36
CA ILE A 315 10.25 -6.08 -10.33
C ILE A 315 11.65 -5.72 -10.80
N ILE A 316 11.77 -4.74 -11.70
CA ILE A 316 13.05 -4.04 -11.93
C ILE A 316 12.99 -2.75 -11.13
N ALA A 317 13.92 -2.55 -10.21
CA ALA A 317 13.94 -1.40 -9.33
C ALA A 317 15.34 -0.80 -9.15
N THR A 318 15.38 0.47 -8.84
CA THR A 318 16.60 1.13 -8.37
C THR A 318 16.93 0.75 -6.93
N LYS A 319 18.21 0.66 -6.57
CA LYS A 319 18.71 0.37 -5.21
C LYS A 319 18.56 1.59 -4.32
N VAL A 320 17.31 1.91 -3.92
CA VAL A 320 17.02 3.07 -3.05
C VAL A 320 16.09 2.71 -1.91
N GLY A 321 16.39 3.23 -0.71
CA GLY A 321 15.55 3.12 0.48
C GLY A 321 15.08 1.70 0.75
N ALA A 322 13.80 1.54 1.08
CA ALA A 322 13.22 0.24 1.43
C ALA A 322 12.98 -0.71 0.24
N LEU A 323 13.21 -0.32 -1.01
CA LEU A 323 13.04 -1.24 -2.15
C LEU A 323 13.98 -2.43 -2.05
N VAL A 324 15.22 -2.21 -1.57
CA VAL A 324 16.23 -3.26 -1.39
C VAL A 324 15.90 -4.25 -0.24
N GLU A 325 14.93 -3.93 0.60
CA GLU A 325 14.53 -4.80 1.71
C GLU A 325 13.56 -5.89 1.26
N SER A 326 12.76 -5.61 0.22
CA SER A 326 11.72 -6.51 -0.28
C SER A 326 12.08 -7.19 -1.60
N ILE A 327 13.00 -6.59 -2.39
CA ILE A 327 13.42 -7.13 -3.68
C ILE A 327 14.75 -7.88 -3.49
N GLN A 328 14.72 -9.17 -3.73
CA GLN A 328 15.90 -10.04 -3.74
C GLN A 328 16.43 -10.13 -5.17
N ASP A 329 17.59 -9.48 -5.39
CA ASP A 329 18.22 -9.39 -6.71
C ASP A 329 18.50 -10.79 -7.31
N GLY A 330 18.04 -11.01 -8.55
CA GLY A 330 18.16 -12.30 -9.24
C GLY A 330 17.17 -13.38 -8.76
N LYS A 331 16.28 -13.11 -7.82
CA LYS A 331 15.31 -14.09 -7.30
C LYS A 331 13.85 -13.68 -7.58
N ASN A 332 13.42 -12.49 -7.13
CA ASN A 332 12.07 -11.98 -7.36
C ASN A 332 12.07 -10.64 -8.13
N GLY A 333 13.24 -10.18 -8.55
CA GLY A 333 13.42 -8.96 -9.32
C GLY A 333 14.88 -8.71 -9.66
N ILE A 334 15.13 -7.55 -10.28
CA ILE A 334 16.48 -7.05 -10.62
C ILE A 334 16.66 -5.68 -9.97
N LEU A 335 17.77 -5.53 -9.26
CA LEU A 335 18.13 -4.26 -8.62
C LEU A 335 19.27 -3.58 -9.38
N VAL A 336 19.04 -2.35 -9.83
CA VAL A 336 20.02 -1.52 -10.54
C VAL A 336 20.39 -0.28 -9.72
N ASN A 337 21.53 0.33 -10.02
CA ASN A 337 21.91 1.57 -9.33
C ASN A 337 20.96 2.71 -9.68
N ALA A 338 20.76 3.63 -8.74
CA ALA A 338 19.95 4.82 -8.98
C ALA A 338 20.55 5.66 -10.13
N GLU A 339 19.68 6.28 -10.93
CA GLU A 339 20.03 7.13 -12.10
C GLU A 339 20.78 6.40 -13.24
N ASP A 340 21.00 5.09 -13.17
CA ASP A 340 21.70 4.30 -14.18
C ASP A 340 20.72 3.76 -15.24
N ALA A 341 20.49 4.56 -16.28
CA ALA A 341 19.58 4.21 -17.38
C ALA A 341 20.10 3.04 -18.21
N VAL A 342 21.42 2.87 -18.32
CA VAL A 342 22.02 1.78 -19.12
C VAL A 342 21.75 0.44 -18.42
N SER A 343 22.11 0.30 -17.15
CA SER A 343 21.87 -0.92 -16.39
C SER A 343 20.36 -1.25 -16.28
N PHE A 344 19.50 -0.21 -16.21
CA PHE A 344 18.06 -0.43 -16.20
C PHE A 344 17.56 -0.97 -17.56
N ALA A 345 18.07 -0.44 -18.67
CA ALA A 345 17.77 -0.92 -20.03
C ALA A 345 18.30 -2.34 -20.23
N ASP A 346 19.51 -2.64 -19.73
CA ASP A 346 20.08 -3.99 -19.77
C ASP A 346 19.21 -4.99 -19.02
N ALA A 347 18.69 -4.63 -17.84
CA ALA A 347 17.77 -5.44 -17.06
C ALA A 347 16.45 -5.69 -17.83
N MET A 348 15.86 -4.68 -18.44
CA MET A 348 14.66 -4.86 -19.27
C MET A 348 14.96 -5.76 -20.48
N GLN A 349 16.04 -5.51 -21.19
CA GLN A 349 16.45 -6.29 -22.35
C GLN A 349 16.72 -7.77 -21.98
N SER A 350 17.35 -8.05 -20.84
CA SER A 350 17.60 -9.41 -20.39
C SER A 350 16.30 -10.20 -20.16
N LEU A 351 15.27 -9.56 -19.57
CA LEU A 351 13.97 -10.21 -19.38
C LEU A 351 13.17 -10.40 -20.68
N ILE A 352 13.47 -9.63 -21.72
CA ILE A 352 12.88 -9.82 -23.05
C ILE A 352 13.54 -11.00 -23.77
N THR A 353 14.87 -11.13 -23.66
CA THR A 353 15.63 -12.09 -24.45
C THR A 353 15.87 -13.43 -23.77
N ASP A 354 15.82 -13.47 -22.43
CA ASP A 354 16.05 -14.68 -21.63
C ASP A 354 14.76 -15.13 -20.91
N GLN A 355 14.05 -16.06 -21.56
CA GLN A 355 12.80 -16.63 -21.01
C GLN A 355 13.04 -17.47 -19.74
N ASN A 356 14.23 -18.03 -19.55
CA ASN A 356 14.55 -18.77 -18.32
C ASN A 356 14.70 -17.82 -17.14
N LEU A 357 15.38 -16.69 -17.34
CA LEU A 357 15.49 -15.64 -16.33
C LEU A 357 14.11 -15.06 -15.98
N MET A 358 13.28 -14.74 -16.98
CA MET A 358 11.91 -14.27 -16.76
C MET A 358 11.11 -15.28 -15.93
N SER A 359 11.15 -16.56 -16.28
CA SER A 359 10.43 -17.62 -15.56
C SER A 359 10.92 -17.80 -14.14
N LEU A 360 12.24 -17.73 -13.92
CA LEU A 360 12.87 -17.79 -12.59
C LEU A 360 12.37 -16.67 -11.70
N LEU A 361 12.42 -15.43 -12.19
CA LEU A 361 12.00 -14.27 -11.40
C LEU A 361 10.49 -14.24 -11.15
N LYS A 362 9.67 -14.67 -12.12
CA LYS A 362 8.22 -14.85 -11.91
C LYS A 362 7.93 -15.90 -10.84
N HIS A 363 8.68 -16.99 -10.81
CA HIS A 363 8.55 -18.00 -9.76
C HIS A 363 8.89 -17.43 -8.37
N GLY A 364 10.04 -16.76 -8.24
CA GLY A 364 10.43 -16.12 -6.98
C GLY A 364 9.46 -15.04 -6.52
N ALA A 365 8.93 -14.22 -7.44
CA ALA A 365 7.90 -13.24 -7.13
C ALA A 365 6.62 -13.90 -6.56
N ARG A 366 6.17 -15.02 -7.15
CA ARG A 366 5.02 -15.79 -6.64
C ARG A 366 5.28 -16.40 -5.28
N GLN A 367 6.46 -16.99 -5.04
CA GLN A 367 6.84 -17.55 -3.74
C GLN A 367 6.76 -16.45 -2.67
N TYR A 368 7.36 -15.29 -2.91
CA TYR A 368 7.28 -14.17 -1.99
C TYR A 368 5.83 -13.67 -1.79
N GLY A 369 5.06 -13.54 -2.87
CA GLY A 369 3.65 -13.15 -2.83
C GLY A 369 2.78 -14.13 -2.04
N ASN A 370 3.09 -15.43 -2.10
CA ASN A 370 2.41 -16.47 -1.33
C ASN A 370 2.94 -16.62 0.10
N GLY A 371 4.10 -16.04 0.41
CA GLY A 371 4.76 -16.13 1.71
C GLY A 371 5.34 -17.50 2.01
N ASP A 372 5.83 -18.15 0.99
CA ASP A 372 6.50 -19.45 1.09
C ASP A 372 8.01 -19.30 1.45
N GLU A 373 8.40 -18.11 1.97
CA GLU A 373 9.75 -17.77 2.43
C GLU A 373 9.81 -17.41 3.90
#